data_8e3a225cc7a336658670b4be9d59850a
#
_entry.id   8e3a225cc7a336658670b4be9d59850a
#
_cell.length_a   1.000
_cell.length_b   1.000
_cell.length_c   1.000
_cell.angle_alpha   90.00
_cell.angle_beta   90.00
_cell.angle_gamma   90.00
#
_symmetry.space_group_name_H-M   'P 1'
#
loop_
_entity.id
_entity.type
_entity.pdbx_description
1 polymer ?
#
loop_
_entity_poly.entity_id
_entity_poly.type
_entity_poly.pdbx_seq_one_letter_code
_entity_poly.pdbx_strand_id
1 'polypeptide(L)'
;YGTRNGIEGVLRGELIDLTARFFHDPDALALLEQTPAAALGSCRKKLPDPSCQAEEYQKIFSVFEQYHIRYFFYIGGNDSMDTVAKLNLYAARHGYPICVIGVPKTIDNDVLDTDHTPGFGSAAKYIAVSMQEILRDCHVYTTPAVTIVEIMGRDAGWLTAAAALPTRLCGRGPDLIYLPERPFVYEQFFR
;
A
#
# COMPACT_ATOMS: atom_id res chain seq x y z
N TYR A 1 8.69 0.92 -20.22
CA TYR A 1 7.55 1.84 -20.10
C TYR A 1 7.02 1.86 -18.69
N GLY A 2 6.47 3.02 -18.28
CA GLY A 2 5.66 3.17 -17.09
C GLY A 2 4.25 3.62 -17.44
N THR A 3 3.28 3.29 -16.59
CA THR A 3 1.89 3.71 -16.81
C THR A 3 1.50 4.79 -15.81
N ARG A 4 0.91 5.88 -16.26
CA ARG A 4 0.41 6.93 -15.38
C ARG A 4 -0.85 6.46 -14.67
N ASN A 5 -0.84 6.53 -13.32
CA ASN A 5 -1.96 6.09 -12.48
C ASN A 5 -2.33 4.60 -12.67
N GLY A 6 -1.32 3.72 -12.68
CA GLY A 6 -1.51 2.27 -12.66
C GLY A 6 -2.34 1.74 -13.83
N ILE A 7 -3.28 0.82 -13.55
CA ILE A 7 -4.08 0.17 -14.59
C ILE A 7 -5.01 1.13 -15.36
N GLU A 8 -5.40 2.24 -14.76
CA GLU A 8 -6.16 3.28 -15.47
C GLU A 8 -5.35 3.90 -16.59
N GLY A 9 -4.04 4.11 -16.38
CA GLY A 9 -3.13 4.60 -17.42
C GLY A 9 -3.00 3.62 -18.58
N VAL A 10 -2.97 2.31 -18.30
CA VAL A 10 -3.01 1.30 -19.37
C VAL A 10 -4.31 1.42 -20.16
N LEU A 11 -5.45 1.49 -19.46
CA LEU A 11 -6.76 1.64 -20.13
C LEU A 11 -6.90 2.92 -20.97
N ARG A 12 -6.19 3.98 -20.60
CA ARG A 12 -6.16 5.23 -21.39
C ARG A 12 -5.06 5.26 -22.46
N GLY A 13 -4.17 4.25 -22.47
CA GLY A 13 -2.99 4.24 -23.34
C GLY A 13 -1.93 5.28 -22.95
N GLU A 14 -1.94 5.73 -21.70
CA GLU A 14 -1.00 6.71 -21.16
C GLU A 14 0.29 6.04 -20.66
N LEU A 15 1.13 5.61 -21.60
CA LEU A 15 2.44 5.03 -21.33
C LEU A 15 3.54 6.07 -21.47
N ILE A 16 4.50 6.03 -20.54
CA ILE A 16 5.67 6.90 -20.53
C ILE A 16 6.90 6.03 -20.83
N ASP A 17 7.69 6.44 -21.80
CA ASP A 17 9.00 5.82 -22.05
C ASP A 17 9.97 6.21 -20.93
N LEU A 18 10.16 5.30 -19.98
CA LEU A 18 11.06 5.51 -18.83
C LEU A 18 12.52 5.46 -19.25
N THR A 19 12.86 4.71 -20.30
CA THR A 19 14.21 4.65 -20.84
C THR A 19 14.61 6.01 -21.38
N ALA A 20 13.77 6.60 -22.23
CA ALA A 20 14.00 7.93 -22.76
C ALA A 20 14.09 9.01 -21.68
N ARG A 21 13.30 8.85 -20.59
CA ARG A 21 13.22 9.85 -19.52
C ARG A 21 14.37 9.80 -18.51
N PHE A 22 14.83 8.59 -18.14
CA PHE A 22 15.77 8.41 -17.03
C PHE A 22 17.14 7.83 -17.44
N PHE A 23 17.24 7.15 -18.57
CA PHE A 23 18.44 6.45 -18.96
C PHE A 23 19.65 7.38 -19.15
N HIS A 24 19.41 8.62 -19.55
CA HIS A 24 20.45 9.62 -19.79
C HIS A 24 20.55 10.67 -18.69
N ASP A 25 19.81 10.49 -17.58
CA ASP A 25 19.78 11.41 -16.45
C ASP A 25 19.97 10.63 -15.11
N PRO A 26 21.23 10.35 -14.75
CA PRO A 26 21.55 9.65 -13.48
C PRO A 26 21.04 10.38 -12.24
N ASP A 27 21.00 11.71 -12.26
CA ASP A 27 20.54 12.52 -11.13
C ASP A 27 19.02 12.38 -10.94
N ALA A 28 18.25 12.36 -12.03
CA ALA A 28 16.83 12.09 -11.97
C ALA A 28 16.51 10.66 -11.48
N LEU A 29 17.33 9.68 -11.85
CA LEU A 29 17.19 8.30 -11.36
C LEU A 29 17.51 8.20 -9.86
N ALA A 30 18.59 8.83 -9.40
CA ALA A 30 18.95 8.88 -7.99
C ALA A 30 17.87 9.60 -7.15
N LEU A 31 17.29 10.69 -7.69
CA LEU A 31 16.19 11.39 -7.06
C LEU A 31 14.94 10.50 -6.97
N LEU A 32 14.62 9.74 -8.02
CA LEU A 32 13.50 8.80 -8.02
C LEU A 32 13.67 7.74 -6.93
N GLU A 33 14.86 7.18 -6.80
CA GLU A 33 15.19 6.16 -5.78
C GLU A 33 14.99 6.67 -4.35
N GLN A 34 15.33 7.94 -4.10
CA GLN A 34 15.27 8.55 -2.77
C GLN A 34 13.93 9.22 -2.45
N THR A 35 13.02 9.35 -3.43
CA THR A 35 11.73 10.03 -3.24
C THR A 35 10.67 9.04 -2.76
N PRO A 36 10.15 9.17 -1.54
CA PRO A 36 9.15 8.27 -0.98
C PRO A 36 7.75 8.60 -1.51
N ALA A 37 7.54 8.43 -2.80
CA ALA A 37 6.28 8.73 -3.47
C ALA A 37 6.01 7.80 -4.65
N ALA A 38 4.74 7.70 -5.07
CA ALA A 38 4.36 7.01 -6.29
C ALA A 38 4.65 7.93 -7.50
N ALA A 39 5.86 7.86 -8.05
CA ALA A 39 6.34 8.74 -9.13
C ALA A 39 5.45 8.73 -10.38
N LEU A 40 4.81 7.61 -10.67
CA LEU A 40 3.87 7.45 -11.78
C LEU A 40 2.40 7.68 -11.40
N GLY A 41 2.15 8.10 -10.17
CA GLY A 41 0.81 8.21 -9.61
C GLY A 41 0.22 6.85 -9.21
N SER A 42 -1.01 6.87 -8.76
CA SER A 42 -1.72 5.69 -8.28
C SER A 42 -3.20 5.76 -8.68
N CYS A 43 -3.90 4.63 -8.65
CA CYS A 43 -5.35 4.57 -8.84
C CYS A 43 -6.00 3.62 -7.84
N ARG A 44 -7.32 3.69 -7.74
CA ARG A 44 -8.14 2.78 -6.92
C ARG A 44 -9.09 1.93 -7.76
N LYS A 45 -8.78 1.77 -9.04
CA LYS A 45 -9.59 0.96 -9.94
C LYS A 45 -9.43 -0.52 -9.62
N LYS A 46 -10.56 -1.17 -9.38
CA LYS A 46 -10.67 -2.63 -9.32
C LYS A 46 -11.13 -3.14 -10.67
N LEU A 47 -10.43 -4.12 -11.21
CA LEU A 47 -10.90 -4.80 -12.41
C LEU A 47 -12.07 -5.73 -12.04
N PRO A 48 -13.11 -5.80 -12.87
CA PRO A 48 -14.19 -6.75 -12.71
C PRO A 48 -13.70 -8.18 -12.87
N ASP A 49 -14.57 -9.17 -12.64
CA ASP A 49 -14.23 -10.55 -12.98
C ASP A 49 -14.04 -10.70 -14.50
N PRO A 50 -12.99 -11.38 -14.96
CA PRO A 50 -12.71 -11.56 -16.39
C PRO A 50 -13.82 -12.24 -17.18
N SER A 51 -14.69 -13.01 -16.52
CA SER A 51 -15.86 -13.65 -17.14
C SER A 51 -17.04 -12.70 -17.38
N CYS A 52 -17.09 -11.58 -16.64
CA CYS A 52 -18.22 -10.65 -16.68
C CYS A 52 -18.01 -9.46 -17.63
N GLN A 53 -16.78 -8.96 -17.78
CA GLN A 53 -16.47 -7.77 -18.58
C GLN A 53 -15.16 -7.97 -19.36
N ALA A 54 -15.25 -8.66 -20.47
CA ALA A 54 -14.10 -8.93 -21.33
C ALA A 54 -13.52 -7.68 -22.01
N GLU A 55 -14.30 -6.62 -22.21
CA GLU A 55 -13.89 -5.41 -22.95
C GLU A 55 -12.70 -4.67 -22.30
N GLU A 56 -12.71 -4.51 -20.97
CA GLU A 56 -11.60 -3.86 -20.28
C GLU A 56 -10.31 -4.67 -20.43
N TYR A 57 -10.40 -5.99 -20.33
CA TYR A 57 -9.24 -6.87 -20.54
C TYR A 57 -8.74 -6.82 -21.97
N GLN A 58 -9.62 -6.88 -22.97
CA GLN A 58 -9.26 -6.75 -24.38
C GLN A 58 -8.50 -5.45 -24.62
N LYS A 59 -8.98 -4.35 -24.03
CA LYS A 59 -8.31 -3.05 -24.15
C LYS A 59 -6.92 -3.04 -23.51
N ILE A 60 -6.78 -3.59 -22.30
CA ILE A 60 -5.49 -3.72 -21.61
C ILE A 60 -4.50 -4.52 -22.46
N PHE A 61 -4.93 -5.69 -22.94
CA PHE A 61 -4.06 -6.57 -23.71
C PHE A 61 -3.75 -6.00 -25.10
N SER A 62 -4.66 -5.27 -25.74
CA SER A 62 -4.36 -4.56 -27.00
C SER A 62 -3.27 -3.50 -26.81
N VAL A 63 -3.25 -2.80 -25.68
CA VAL A 63 -2.17 -1.86 -25.35
C VAL A 63 -0.85 -2.61 -25.13
N PHE A 64 -0.88 -3.74 -24.41
CA PHE A 64 0.33 -4.56 -24.23
C PHE A 64 0.89 -5.08 -25.55
N GLU A 65 0.05 -5.49 -26.48
CA GLU A 65 0.46 -5.90 -27.85
C GLU A 65 1.02 -4.73 -28.64
N GLN A 66 0.35 -3.59 -28.64
CA GLN A 66 0.78 -2.37 -29.35
C GLN A 66 2.19 -1.94 -28.94
N TYR A 67 2.51 -2.03 -27.65
CA TYR A 67 3.82 -1.65 -27.11
C TYR A 67 4.78 -2.82 -26.96
N HIS A 68 4.44 -4.01 -27.45
CA HIS A 68 5.23 -5.24 -27.33
C HIS A 68 5.64 -5.58 -25.91
N ILE A 69 4.74 -5.34 -24.94
CA ILE A 69 4.98 -5.64 -23.50
C ILE A 69 4.97 -7.15 -23.29
N ARG A 70 6.05 -7.69 -22.75
CA ARG A 70 6.21 -9.10 -22.38
C ARG A 70 6.20 -9.33 -20.88
N TYR A 71 6.60 -8.33 -20.12
CA TYR A 71 6.64 -8.35 -18.67
C TYR A 71 5.91 -7.14 -18.13
N PHE A 72 4.92 -7.36 -17.29
CA PHE A 72 4.17 -6.30 -16.65
C PHE A 72 4.30 -6.43 -15.13
N PHE A 73 5.06 -5.51 -14.52
CA PHE A 73 5.23 -5.43 -13.07
C PHE A 73 4.18 -4.49 -12.50
N TYR A 74 3.34 -5.00 -11.60
CA TYR A 74 2.29 -4.19 -10.99
C TYR A 74 2.54 -4.06 -9.49
N ILE A 75 2.93 -2.85 -9.06
CA ILE A 75 3.30 -2.53 -7.69
C ILE A 75 2.07 -2.04 -6.96
N GLY A 76 1.73 -2.64 -5.81
CA GLY A 76 0.60 -2.17 -5.03
C GLY A 76 0.19 -3.07 -3.87
N GLY A 77 -0.93 -2.73 -3.24
CA GLY A 77 -1.52 -3.47 -2.12
C GLY A 77 -2.39 -4.65 -2.58
N ASN A 78 -3.25 -5.13 -1.68
CA ASN A 78 -4.10 -6.30 -1.89
C ASN A 78 -4.96 -6.22 -3.16
N ASP A 79 -5.59 -5.06 -3.42
CA ASP A 79 -6.39 -4.87 -4.65
C ASP A 79 -5.54 -4.94 -5.93
N SER A 80 -4.27 -4.55 -5.85
CA SER A 80 -3.34 -4.67 -6.98
C SER A 80 -2.94 -6.11 -7.22
N MET A 81 -2.76 -6.89 -6.17
CA MET A 81 -2.46 -8.34 -6.28
C MET A 81 -3.66 -9.11 -6.85
N ASP A 82 -4.88 -8.75 -6.49
CA ASP A 82 -6.10 -9.26 -7.12
C ASP A 82 -6.14 -8.93 -8.63
N THR A 83 -5.78 -7.70 -8.99
CA THR A 83 -5.64 -7.31 -10.41
C THR A 83 -4.61 -8.17 -11.15
N VAL A 84 -3.45 -8.43 -10.55
CA VAL A 84 -2.41 -9.32 -11.12
C VAL A 84 -2.95 -10.72 -11.35
N ALA A 85 -3.64 -11.29 -10.37
CA ALA A 85 -4.24 -12.62 -10.48
C ALA A 85 -5.25 -12.69 -11.65
N LYS A 86 -6.13 -11.69 -11.75
CA LYS A 86 -7.12 -11.59 -12.84
C LYS A 86 -6.48 -11.44 -14.21
N LEU A 87 -5.45 -10.61 -14.34
CA LEU A 87 -4.72 -10.43 -15.61
C LEU A 87 -4.01 -11.73 -16.03
N ASN A 88 -3.36 -12.44 -15.11
CA ASN A 88 -2.74 -13.72 -15.39
C ASN A 88 -3.76 -14.78 -15.83
N LEU A 89 -4.91 -14.84 -15.15
CA LEU A 89 -5.99 -15.74 -15.50
C LEU A 89 -6.53 -15.47 -16.92
N TYR A 90 -6.73 -14.19 -17.25
CA TYR A 90 -7.17 -13.77 -18.59
C TYR A 90 -6.12 -14.09 -19.64
N ALA A 91 -4.85 -13.80 -19.39
CA ALA A 91 -3.74 -14.10 -20.29
C ALA A 91 -3.66 -15.61 -20.61
N ALA A 92 -3.72 -16.45 -19.56
CA ALA A 92 -3.68 -17.90 -19.72
C ALA A 92 -4.86 -18.45 -20.54
N ARG A 93 -6.07 -17.94 -20.30
CA ARG A 93 -7.28 -18.38 -21.03
C ARG A 93 -7.27 -17.99 -22.53
N HIS A 94 -6.62 -16.89 -22.87
CA HIS A 94 -6.62 -16.35 -24.24
C HIS A 94 -5.28 -16.53 -24.97
N GLY A 95 -4.31 -17.21 -24.35
CA GLY A 95 -3.03 -17.51 -24.97
C GLY A 95 -2.12 -16.28 -25.16
N TYR A 96 -2.27 -15.21 -24.36
CA TYR A 96 -1.38 -14.06 -24.42
C TYR A 96 -0.01 -14.38 -23.82
N PRO A 97 1.09 -14.19 -24.58
CA PRO A 97 2.45 -14.52 -24.12
C PRO A 97 3.04 -13.38 -23.25
N ILE A 98 2.45 -13.12 -22.10
CA ILE A 98 2.87 -12.09 -21.17
C ILE A 98 3.03 -12.67 -19.75
N CYS A 99 4.03 -12.18 -19.04
CA CYS A 99 4.23 -12.40 -17.60
C CYS A 99 3.71 -11.20 -16.82
N VAL A 100 2.67 -11.37 -16.01
CA VAL A 100 2.19 -10.35 -15.10
C VAL A 100 2.69 -10.67 -13.70
N ILE A 101 3.52 -9.79 -13.14
CA ILE A 101 4.24 -9.99 -11.88
C ILE A 101 3.77 -8.97 -10.86
N GLY A 102 3.24 -9.45 -9.74
CA GLY A 102 2.88 -8.61 -8.61
C GLY A 102 4.09 -8.24 -7.76
N VAL A 103 4.20 -6.97 -7.39
CA VAL A 103 5.17 -6.47 -6.42
C VAL A 103 4.39 -5.91 -5.23
N PRO A 104 4.14 -6.72 -4.18
CA PRO A 104 3.31 -6.30 -3.07
C PRO A 104 3.98 -5.19 -2.25
N LYS A 105 3.18 -4.19 -1.85
CA LYS A 105 3.57 -3.12 -0.94
C LYS A 105 2.41 -2.72 -0.05
N THR A 106 2.66 -2.61 1.24
CA THR A 106 1.74 -2.05 2.23
C THR A 106 2.52 -1.73 3.50
N ILE A 107 2.09 -0.75 4.27
CA ILE A 107 2.61 -0.48 5.61
C ILE A 107 1.85 -1.27 6.68
N ASP A 108 0.75 -1.92 6.32
CA ASP A 108 -0.10 -2.67 7.25
C ASP A 108 0.59 -3.92 7.81
N ASN A 109 1.67 -4.35 7.16
CA ASN A 109 2.44 -5.57 7.50
C ASN A 109 1.60 -6.85 7.45
N ASP A 110 0.69 -6.94 6.48
CA ASP A 110 -0.29 -8.02 6.30
C ASP A 110 -0.02 -8.90 5.08
N VAL A 111 1.21 -8.89 4.55
CA VAL A 111 1.61 -9.77 3.44
C VAL A 111 2.03 -11.13 3.99
N LEU A 112 1.43 -12.19 3.46
CA LEU A 112 1.72 -13.57 3.85
C LEU A 112 3.21 -13.91 3.66
N ASP A 113 3.77 -14.70 4.56
CA ASP A 113 5.17 -15.14 4.55
C ASP A 113 6.19 -13.97 4.53
N THR A 114 5.83 -12.83 5.08
CA THR A 114 6.68 -11.62 5.12
C THR A 114 6.76 -11.07 6.54
N ASP A 115 7.96 -10.95 7.09
CA ASP A 115 8.16 -10.41 8.44
C ASP A 115 7.95 -8.90 8.49
N HIS A 116 8.50 -8.17 7.50
CA HIS A 116 8.39 -6.73 7.40
C HIS A 116 8.06 -6.30 5.98
N THR A 117 6.90 -5.70 5.80
CA THR A 117 6.54 -5.10 4.51
C THR A 117 7.23 -3.76 4.28
N PRO A 118 7.42 -3.34 3.01
CA PRO A 118 8.06 -2.07 2.69
C PRO A 118 7.37 -0.87 3.37
N GLY A 119 8.15 -0.12 4.16
CA GLY A 119 7.66 1.06 4.88
C GLY A 119 7.06 0.80 6.25
N PHE A 120 6.78 -0.45 6.64
CA PHE A 120 6.23 -0.78 7.97
C PHE A 120 7.11 -0.28 9.12
N GLY A 121 8.41 -0.56 9.09
CA GLY A 121 9.33 -0.14 10.16
C GLY A 121 9.39 1.38 10.32
N SER A 122 9.39 2.12 9.20
CA SER A 122 9.35 3.60 9.23
C SER A 122 8.03 4.12 9.77
N ALA A 123 6.91 3.51 9.38
CA ALA A 123 5.58 3.86 9.89
C ALA A 123 5.45 3.57 11.38
N ALA A 124 5.93 2.41 11.85
CA ALA A 124 5.94 2.05 13.27
C ALA A 124 6.78 3.02 14.11
N LYS A 125 7.95 3.44 13.60
CA LYS A 125 8.77 4.47 14.23
C LYS A 125 8.04 5.81 14.31
N TYR A 126 7.40 6.24 13.23
CA TYR A 126 6.61 7.46 13.18
C TYR A 126 5.49 7.45 14.24
N ILE A 127 4.75 6.33 14.34
CA ILE A 127 3.69 6.16 15.34
C ILE A 127 4.26 6.24 16.75
N ALA A 128 5.36 5.55 17.04
CA ALA A 128 5.99 5.56 18.35
C ALA A 128 6.45 6.97 18.77
N VAL A 129 6.98 7.77 17.85
CA VAL A 129 7.38 9.16 18.11
C VAL A 129 6.16 10.05 18.31
N SER A 130 5.18 10.00 17.41
CA SER A 130 3.95 10.80 17.50
C SER A 130 3.17 10.49 18.78
N MET A 131 3.12 9.23 19.20
CA MET A 131 2.49 8.86 20.47
C MET A 131 3.19 9.48 21.69
N GLN A 132 4.52 9.60 21.69
CA GLN A 132 5.23 10.28 22.76
C GLN A 132 4.87 11.78 22.84
N GLU A 133 4.71 12.44 21.67
CA GLU A 133 4.32 13.84 21.60
C GLU A 133 2.90 14.03 22.11
N ILE A 134 1.94 13.23 21.63
CA ILE A 134 0.53 13.26 22.04
C ILE A 134 0.41 12.99 23.55
N LEU A 135 1.11 11.98 24.08
CA LEU A 135 1.08 11.66 25.50
C LEU A 135 1.59 12.80 26.38
N ARG A 136 2.62 13.53 25.93
CA ARG A 136 3.12 14.69 26.66
C ARG A 136 2.11 15.82 26.68
N ASP A 137 1.48 16.09 25.54
CA ASP A 137 0.45 17.12 25.41
C ASP A 137 -0.78 16.81 26.28
N CYS A 138 -1.24 15.56 26.29
CA CYS A 138 -2.34 15.11 27.14
C CYS A 138 -2.11 15.35 28.65
N HIS A 139 -0.86 15.38 29.09
CA HIS A 139 -0.50 15.57 30.52
C HIS A 139 -0.22 17.01 30.93
N VAL A 140 -0.33 17.96 30.02
CA VAL A 140 -0.09 19.39 30.30
C VAL A 140 -1.27 20.04 31.02
N TYR A 141 -2.47 19.58 30.72
CA TYR A 141 -3.70 20.20 31.24
C TYR A 141 -4.19 19.56 32.53
N THR A 142 -4.80 20.38 33.38
CA THR A 142 -5.49 19.92 34.60
C THR A 142 -6.93 19.50 34.35
N THR A 143 -7.47 19.79 33.18
CA THR A 143 -8.82 19.42 32.76
C THR A 143 -8.83 17.96 32.30
N PRO A 144 -9.76 17.15 32.79
CA PRO A 144 -9.90 15.76 32.27
C PRO A 144 -10.19 15.77 30.78
N ALA A 145 -9.44 14.95 30.04
CA ALA A 145 -9.58 14.82 28.59
C ALA A 145 -9.41 13.35 28.18
N VAL A 146 -10.05 12.98 27.09
CA VAL A 146 -9.86 11.68 26.42
C VAL A 146 -9.35 11.96 25.01
N THR A 147 -8.21 11.38 24.68
CA THR A 147 -7.64 11.47 23.32
C THR A 147 -7.73 10.11 22.66
N ILE A 148 -8.40 10.05 21.51
CA ILE A 148 -8.54 8.83 20.71
C ILE A 148 -7.68 9.01 19.47
N VAL A 149 -6.76 8.07 19.24
CA VAL A 149 -5.85 8.06 18.09
C VAL A 149 -6.20 6.88 17.21
N GLU A 150 -6.71 7.15 16.01
CA GLU A 150 -6.92 6.14 14.99
C GLU A 150 -5.64 5.92 14.21
N ILE A 151 -5.21 4.66 14.11
CA ILE A 151 -4.01 4.25 13.39
C ILE A 151 -4.41 3.35 12.23
N MET A 152 -3.76 3.54 11.07
CA MET A 152 -4.01 2.77 9.85
C MET A 152 -3.74 1.28 10.07
N GLY A 153 -4.59 0.46 9.46
CA GLY A 153 -4.55 -1.00 9.46
C GLY A 153 -5.98 -1.52 9.36
N ARG A 154 -6.33 -2.22 8.28
CA ARG A 154 -7.71 -2.67 8.04
C ARG A 154 -8.06 -3.86 8.94
N ASP A 155 -7.33 -4.96 8.75
CA ASP A 155 -7.53 -6.23 9.45
C ASP A 155 -6.25 -6.66 10.20
N ALA A 156 -5.24 -5.80 10.23
CA ALA A 156 -3.95 -6.03 10.84
C ALA A 156 -3.58 -4.89 11.80
N GLY A 157 -3.35 -5.22 13.05
CA GLY A 157 -3.08 -4.27 14.14
C GLY A 157 -1.60 -3.96 14.37
N TRP A 158 -0.70 -4.33 13.47
CA TRP A 158 0.74 -4.14 13.64
C TRP A 158 1.15 -2.69 13.90
N LEU A 159 0.61 -1.75 13.12
CA LEU A 159 0.90 -0.33 13.31
C LEU A 159 0.28 0.19 14.62
N THR A 160 -0.93 -0.23 14.95
CA THR A 160 -1.58 0.13 16.22
C THR A 160 -0.79 -0.43 17.39
N ALA A 161 -0.26 -1.65 17.29
CA ALA A 161 0.59 -2.24 18.32
C ALA A 161 1.90 -1.45 18.53
N ALA A 162 2.41 -0.76 17.50
CA ALA A 162 3.59 0.09 17.63
C ALA A 162 3.37 1.28 18.60
N ALA A 163 2.11 1.67 18.85
CA ALA A 163 1.77 2.67 19.87
C ALA A 163 2.15 2.25 21.30
N ALA A 164 2.43 0.97 21.54
CA ALA A 164 2.93 0.48 22.82
C ALA A 164 4.44 0.72 23.03
N LEU A 165 5.21 0.97 21.97
CA LEU A 165 6.67 1.13 22.04
C LEU A 165 7.12 2.25 23.00
N PRO A 166 6.45 3.41 23.11
CA PRO A 166 6.80 4.43 24.09
C PRO A 166 6.83 3.93 25.53
N THR A 167 5.98 3.00 25.89
CA THR A 167 5.98 2.41 27.26
C THR A 167 7.35 1.83 27.61
N ARG A 168 8.00 1.14 26.66
CA ARG A 168 9.33 0.58 26.86
C ARG A 168 10.46 1.61 26.76
N LEU A 169 10.27 2.65 25.95
CA LEU A 169 11.30 3.66 25.67
C LEU A 169 11.36 4.76 26.73
N CYS A 170 10.21 5.19 27.26
CA CYS A 170 10.12 6.30 28.20
C CYS A 170 9.22 6.04 29.42
N GLY A 171 8.79 4.81 29.64
CA GLY A 171 7.98 4.39 30.77
C GLY A 171 6.50 4.86 30.72
N ARG A 172 6.07 5.47 29.62
CA ARG A 172 4.70 5.96 29.42
C ARG A 172 4.18 5.54 28.06
N GLY A 173 2.92 5.10 28.01
CA GLY A 173 2.24 4.70 26.78
C GLY A 173 0.74 4.99 26.83
N PRO A 174 0.00 4.65 25.79
CA PRO A 174 -1.46 4.72 25.81
C PRO A 174 -2.03 3.86 26.93
N ASP A 175 -3.10 4.34 27.57
CA ASP A 175 -3.80 3.59 28.60
C ASP A 175 -4.49 2.35 28.02
N LEU A 176 -5.02 2.46 26.79
CA LEU A 176 -5.75 1.41 26.11
C LEU A 176 -5.27 1.30 24.65
N ILE A 177 -5.11 0.07 24.18
CA ILE A 177 -4.80 -0.24 22.77
C ILE A 177 -5.78 -1.31 22.29
N TYR A 178 -6.52 -1.01 21.23
CA TYR A 178 -7.46 -1.94 20.61
C TYR A 178 -6.97 -2.33 19.21
N LEU A 179 -6.92 -3.63 18.97
CA LEU A 179 -6.44 -4.22 17.74
C LEU A 179 -7.61 -4.86 16.98
N PRO A 180 -7.63 -4.85 15.64
CA PRO A 180 -8.69 -5.46 14.84
C PRO A 180 -8.79 -6.98 15.04
N GLU A 181 -7.72 -7.64 15.48
CA GLU A 181 -7.68 -9.08 15.73
C GLU A 181 -8.48 -9.50 16.96
N ARG A 182 -8.98 -8.56 17.75
CA ARG A 182 -9.76 -8.86 18.95
C ARG A 182 -11.09 -8.11 18.94
N PRO A 183 -12.20 -8.76 19.29
CA PRO A 183 -13.48 -8.09 19.44
C PRO A 183 -13.42 -6.96 20.47
N PHE A 184 -14.00 -5.81 20.16
CA PHE A 184 -14.20 -4.74 21.11
C PHE A 184 -15.39 -5.07 22.03
N VAL A 185 -15.17 -5.00 23.35
CA VAL A 185 -16.19 -5.33 24.36
C VAL A 185 -16.47 -4.08 25.17
N TYR A 186 -17.66 -3.49 24.99
CA TYR A 186 -18.07 -2.24 25.66
C TYR A 186 -18.02 -2.31 27.17
N GLU A 187 -18.45 -3.42 27.78
CA GLU A 187 -18.46 -3.62 29.22
C GLU A 187 -17.05 -3.61 29.84
N GLN A 188 -16.05 -4.00 29.05
CA GLN A 188 -14.65 -3.96 29.49
C GLN A 188 -14.04 -2.57 29.32
N PHE A 189 -14.51 -1.82 28.34
CA PHE A 189 -14.03 -0.46 28.08
C PHE A 189 -14.49 0.53 29.16
N PHE A 190 -15.68 0.37 29.71
CA PHE A 190 -16.24 1.25 30.74
C PHE A 190 -15.89 0.86 32.19
N ARG A 191 -15.07 -0.14 32.39
CA ARG A 191 -14.55 -0.56 33.69
C ARG A 191 -13.20 0.05 34.02
#